data_5b24a07872c918c5375fe573d62fa242
#
_entry.id   5b24a07872c918c5375fe573d62fa242
#
_cell.length_a   1.000
_cell.length_b   1.000
_cell.length_c   1.000
_cell.angle_alpha   90.00
_cell.angle_beta   90.00
_cell.angle_gamma   90.00
#
_symmetry.space_group_name_H-M   'P 1'
#
loop_
_entity.id
_entity.type
_entity.pdbx_description
1 polymer ?
#
loop_
_entity_poly.entity_id
_entity_poly.type
_entity_poly.pdbx_seq_one_letter_code
_entity_poly.pdbx_strand_id
1 'polypeptide(L)'
;LAKVFTKMGDTGLKMKPEKVHFCTNQVEFLGHIVSVEGVRPTPDKVRAVLDMPLPRNRGELATLLGHFSYYRKYIKNLSEVIAPLHELMKANTPIPRNKDGSIAWQPPQLEAIDKVKKYMTDPDGMILAHPDWTLPFEIHCDASRAGLGATLVQKTAEGEKVIYFASVGLTEKQRTYPAHELEAMAADWAVKTFRSYIYGRHFTIITDSRALKWLMSRDAATAS
;
A
#
# COMPACT_ATOMS: atom_id res chain seq x y z
N LEU A 1 -6.95 -6.61 31.08
CA LEU A 1 -7.75 -5.40 31.38
C LEU A 1 -7.31 -4.76 32.72
N ALA A 2 -7.30 -5.47 33.87
CA ALA A 2 -6.94 -4.89 35.18
C ALA A 2 -5.62 -4.10 35.14
N LYS A 3 -4.53 -4.69 34.58
CA LYS A 3 -3.23 -4.01 34.44
C LYS A 3 -3.30 -2.74 33.60
N VAL A 4 -4.16 -2.71 32.58
CA VAL A 4 -4.36 -1.52 31.72
C VAL A 4 -5.05 -0.43 32.53
N PHE A 5 -6.12 -0.76 33.24
CA PHE A 5 -6.84 0.23 34.06
C PHE A 5 -5.99 0.78 35.20
N THR A 6 -5.22 -0.08 35.90
CA THR A 6 -4.26 0.39 36.92
C THR A 6 -3.27 1.39 36.26
N LYS A 7 -2.66 1.04 35.14
CA LYS A 7 -1.69 1.92 34.48
C LYS A 7 -2.30 3.25 34.04
N MET A 8 -3.54 3.23 33.56
CA MET A 8 -4.26 4.45 33.18
C MET A 8 -4.58 5.31 34.43
N GLY A 9 -5.00 4.70 35.51
CA GLY A 9 -5.20 5.40 36.80
C GLY A 9 -3.91 6.07 37.27
N ASP A 10 -2.80 5.34 37.28
CA ASP A 10 -1.47 5.83 37.69
C ASP A 10 -0.99 7.04 36.81
N THR A 11 -1.36 7.08 35.54
CA THR A 11 -0.98 8.15 34.61
C THR A 11 -2.00 9.30 34.54
N GLY A 12 -3.12 9.21 35.24
CA GLY A 12 -4.20 10.19 35.23
C GLY A 12 -4.99 10.25 33.91
N LEU A 13 -4.85 9.25 33.04
CA LEU A 13 -5.59 9.16 31.77
C LEU A 13 -7.06 8.79 32.06
N LYS A 14 -7.98 9.51 31.45
CA LYS A 14 -9.43 9.27 31.56
C LYS A 14 -9.97 8.74 30.23
N MET A 15 -10.83 7.72 30.33
CA MET A 15 -11.56 7.19 29.17
C MET A 15 -12.98 7.77 29.15
N LYS A 16 -13.49 8.05 27.94
CA LYS A 16 -14.92 8.31 27.75
C LYS A 16 -15.63 6.98 27.55
N PRO A 17 -16.61 6.62 28.40
CA PRO A 17 -17.30 5.32 28.32
C PRO A 17 -17.89 5.04 26.92
N GLU A 18 -18.43 6.07 26.27
CA GLU A 18 -19.07 5.96 24.94
C GLU A 18 -18.07 5.59 23.81
N LYS A 19 -16.76 5.78 24.06
CA LYS A 19 -15.68 5.48 23.09
C LYS A 19 -14.93 4.19 23.41
N VAL A 20 -15.37 3.47 24.43
CA VAL A 20 -14.69 2.27 24.90
C VAL A 20 -15.51 1.05 24.52
N HIS A 21 -14.90 0.17 23.71
CA HIS A 21 -15.50 -1.08 23.28
C HIS A 21 -14.64 -2.24 23.78
N PHE A 22 -15.17 -3.05 24.69
CA PHE A 22 -14.49 -4.22 25.23
C PHE A 22 -15.05 -5.50 24.62
N CYS A 23 -14.16 -6.48 24.38
CA CYS A 23 -14.53 -7.84 23.96
C CYS A 23 -15.44 -7.86 22.72
N THR A 24 -15.18 -6.97 21.77
CA THR A 24 -15.92 -6.94 20.50
C THR A 24 -15.18 -7.74 19.43
N ASN A 25 -15.92 -8.37 18.51
CA ASN A 25 -15.34 -9.13 17.39
C ASN A 25 -14.73 -8.20 16.32
N GLN A 26 -15.13 -6.94 16.32
CA GLN A 26 -14.57 -5.91 15.44
C GLN A 26 -14.59 -4.54 16.12
N VAL A 27 -13.64 -3.69 15.75
CA VAL A 27 -13.54 -2.31 16.23
C VAL A 27 -13.16 -1.38 15.09
N GLU A 28 -13.78 -0.21 15.03
CA GLU A 28 -13.33 0.86 14.14
C GLU A 28 -12.19 1.63 14.81
N PHE A 29 -11.05 1.71 14.12
CA PHE A 29 -9.88 2.45 14.59
C PHE A 29 -9.20 3.19 13.41
N LEU A 30 -9.08 4.51 13.55
CA LEU A 30 -8.46 5.40 12.56
C LEU A 30 -8.98 5.20 11.12
N GLY A 31 -10.29 4.95 10.95
CA GLY A 31 -10.92 4.74 9.65
C GLY A 31 -10.70 3.37 9.03
N HIS A 32 -10.29 2.42 9.85
CA HIS A 32 -10.20 1.02 9.50
C HIS A 32 -11.07 0.18 10.44
N ILE A 33 -11.63 -0.89 9.95
CA ILE A 33 -12.25 -1.94 10.74
C ILE A 33 -11.19 -3.01 10.98
N VAL A 34 -10.88 -3.24 12.26
CA VAL A 34 -10.02 -4.33 12.71
C VAL A 34 -10.92 -5.44 13.24
N SER A 35 -10.84 -6.63 12.67
CA SER A 35 -11.64 -7.81 13.04
C SER A 35 -10.75 -9.05 13.13
N VAL A 36 -11.32 -10.19 13.45
CA VAL A 36 -10.60 -11.49 13.45
C VAL A 36 -10.13 -11.87 12.05
N GLU A 37 -10.86 -11.45 11.01
CA GLU A 37 -10.55 -11.74 9.61
C GLU A 37 -9.38 -10.92 9.08
N GLY A 38 -9.12 -9.77 9.69
CA GLY A 38 -8.07 -8.85 9.26
C GLY A 38 -8.43 -7.38 9.44
N VAL A 39 -7.77 -6.55 8.66
CA VAL A 39 -7.94 -5.09 8.66
C VAL A 39 -8.48 -4.64 7.30
N ARG A 40 -9.58 -3.90 7.30
CA ARG A 40 -10.21 -3.33 6.10
C ARG A 40 -10.55 -1.86 6.31
N PRO A 41 -10.70 -1.06 5.24
CA PRO A 41 -11.20 0.31 5.36
C PRO A 41 -12.66 0.35 5.84
N THR A 42 -13.07 1.44 6.47
CA THR A 42 -14.47 1.67 6.79
C THR A 42 -15.29 1.88 5.51
N PRO A 43 -16.42 1.20 5.30
CA PRO A 43 -17.22 1.30 4.06
C PRO A 43 -17.65 2.73 3.72
N ASP A 44 -18.02 3.53 4.71
CA ASP A 44 -18.46 4.91 4.49
C ASP A 44 -17.33 5.79 3.92
N LYS A 45 -16.09 5.57 4.38
CA LYS A 45 -14.93 6.28 3.86
C LYS A 45 -14.56 5.84 2.45
N VAL A 46 -14.70 4.55 2.14
CA VAL A 46 -14.53 4.03 0.78
C VAL A 46 -15.57 4.65 -0.14
N ARG A 47 -16.86 4.63 0.27
CA ARG A 47 -17.96 5.24 -0.49
C ARG A 47 -17.71 6.71 -0.77
N ALA A 48 -17.24 7.48 0.21
CA ALA A 48 -16.92 8.88 0.03
C ALA A 48 -15.89 9.13 -1.09
N VAL A 49 -14.91 8.23 -1.26
CA VAL A 49 -13.92 8.31 -2.35
C VAL A 49 -14.54 7.87 -3.69
N LEU A 50 -15.38 6.83 -3.69
CA LEU A 50 -16.05 6.36 -4.90
C LEU A 50 -17.00 7.42 -5.48
N ASP A 51 -17.69 8.15 -4.62
CA ASP A 51 -18.65 9.19 -4.99
C ASP A 51 -17.99 10.54 -5.35
N MET A 52 -16.67 10.66 -5.17
CA MET A 52 -15.94 11.88 -5.54
C MET A 52 -16.09 12.17 -7.04
N PRO A 53 -16.48 13.39 -7.43
CA PRO A 53 -16.52 13.81 -8.83
C PRO A 53 -15.10 13.86 -9.41
N LEU A 54 -15.00 13.85 -10.73
CA LEU A 54 -13.72 14.05 -11.40
C LEU A 54 -13.14 15.43 -11.06
N PRO A 55 -11.85 15.50 -10.66
CA PRO A 55 -11.20 16.75 -10.32
C PRO A 55 -11.22 17.76 -11.46
N ARG A 56 -11.49 19.02 -11.15
CA ARG A 56 -11.55 20.12 -12.13
C ARG A 56 -10.23 20.88 -12.25
N ASN A 57 -9.38 20.77 -11.23
CA ASN A 57 -8.09 21.48 -11.13
C ASN A 57 -7.04 20.65 -10.38
N ARG A 58 -5.78 21.13 -10.37
CA ARG A 58 -4.67 20.45 -9.68
C ARG A 58 -4.88 20.26 -8.18
N GLY A 59 -5.52 21.19 -7.52
CA GLY A 59 -5.79 21.11 -6.08
C GLY A 59 -6.74 19.96 -5.76
N GLU A 60 -7.82 19.83 -6.53
CA GLU A 60 -8.77 18.72 -6.40
C GLU A 60 -8.13 17.38 -6.80
N LEU A 61 -7.27 17.36 -7.83
CA LEU A 61 -6.50 16.18 -8.20
C LEU A 61 -5.52 15.77 -7.09
N ALA A 62 -4.85 16.72 -6.45
CA ALA A 62 -3.99 16.44 -5.29
C ALA A 62 -4.79 15.82 -4.14
N THR A 63 -6.00 16.31 -3.88
CA THR A 63 -6.91 15.75 -2.87
C THR A 63 -7.29 14.31 -3.20
N LEU A 64 -7.69 14.02 -4.44
CA LEU A 64 -8.02 12.66 -4.88
C LEU A 64 -6.81 11.70 -4.74
N LEU A 65 -5.62 12.14 -5.17
CA LEU A 65 -4.38 11.37 -5.02
C LEU A 65 -4.02 11.14 -3.54
N GLY A 66 -4.31 12.10 -2.67
CA GLY A 66 -4.18 11.96 -1.22
C GLY A 66 -5.07 10.85 -0.68
N HIS A 67 -6.33 10.81 -1.11
CA HIS A 67 -7.25 9.72 -0.74
C HIS A 67 -6.77 8.37 -1.26
N PHE A 68 -6.35 8.26 -2.52
CA PHE A 68 -5.79 7.01 -3.05
C PHE A 68 -4.55 6.56 -2.26
N SER A 69 -3.68 7.49 -1.88
CA SER A 69 -2.47 7.20 -1.09
C SER A 69 -2.79 6.68 0.32
N TYR A 70 -3.91 7.12 0.93
CA TYR A 70 -4.37 6.60 2.21
C TYR A 70 -4.71 5.10 2.15
N TYR A 71 -5.24 4.63 1.01
CA TYR A 71 -5.59 3.23 0.78
C TYR A 71 -4.46 2.41 0.11
N ARG A 72 -3.25 2.97 -0.02
CA ARG A 72 -2.12 2.33 -0.71
C ARG A 72 -1.84 0.92 -0.25
N LYS A 73 -1.91 0.67 1.06
CA LYS A 73 -1.63 -0.66 1.63
C LYS A 73 -2.61 -1.76 1.21
N TYR A 74 -3.74 -1.39 0.64
CA TYR A 74 -4.77 -2.33 0.15
C TYR A 74 -4.70 -2.55 -1.37
N ILE A 75 -3.96 -1.74 -2.10
CA ILE A 75 -3.97 -1.76 -3.57
C ILE A 75 -2.59 -2.14 -4.09
N LYS A 76 -2.54 -3.28 -4.77
CA LYS A 76 -1.31 -3.77 -5.40
C LYS A 76 -0.83 -2.77 -6.46
N ASN A 77 0.47 -2.46 -6.43
CA ASN A 77 1.15 -1.60 -7.42
C ASN A 77 0.45 -0.23 -7.67
N LEU A 78 -0.17 0.36 -6.63
CA LEU A 78 -0.91 1.61 -6.77
C LEU A 78 -0.11 2.70 -7.49
N SER A 79 1.19 2.84 -7.19
CA SER A 79 2.03 3.89 -7.80
C SER A 79 2.11 3.78 -9.32
N GLU A 80 2.08 2.59 -9.88
CA GLU A 80 2.04 2.34 -11.31
C GLU A 80 0.65 2.68 -11.89
N VAL A 81 -0.40 2.24 -11.21
CA VAL A 81 -1.80 2.51 -11.62
C VAL A 81 -2.07 4.01 -11.72
N ILE A 82 -1.62 4.80 -10.74
CA ILE A 82 -1.87 6.25 -10.70
C ILE A 82 -0.77 7.10 -11.35
N ALA A 83 0.23 6.47 -11.99
CA ALA A 83 1.31 7.20 -12.67
C ALA A 83 0.79 8.24 -13.71
N PRO A 84 -0.24 7.96 -14.54
CA PRO A 84 -0.79 8.95 -15.45
C PRO A 84 -1.38 10.19 -14.76
N LEU A 85 -1.87 10.04 -13.53
CA LEU A 85 -2.40 11.15 -12.73
C LEU A 85 -1.24 11.99 -12.13
N HIS A 86 -0.18 11.32 -11.69
CA HIS A 86 1.02 12.01 -11.18
C HIS A 86 1.74 12.82 -12.25
N GLU A 87 1.68 12.41 -13.53
CA GLU A 87 2.25 13.21 -14.63
C GLU A 87 1.56 14.58 -14.74
N LEU A 88 0.23 14.66 -14.51
CA LEU A 88 -0.50 15.94 -14.46
C LEU A 88 -0.11 16.83 -13.27
N MET A 89 0.49 16.25 -12.24
CA MET A 89 0.92 17.01 -11.05
C MET A 89 2.30 17.65 -11.22
N LYS A 90 3.10 17.26 -12.21
CA LYS A 90 4.41 17.86 -12.48
C LYS A 90 4.29 19.34 -12.83
N ALA A 91 5.16 20.17 -12.24
CA ALA A 91 5.09 21.63 -12.38
C ALA A 91 5.15 22.10 -13.85
N ASN A 92 5.95 21.42 -14.67
CA ASN A 92 6.19 21.80 -16.08
C ASN A 92 5.26 21.09 -17.08
N THR A 93 4.31 20.28 -16.61
CA THR A 93 3.35 19.60 -17.49
C THR A 93 2.13 20.48 -17.68
N PRO A 94 1.83 20.96 -18.89
CA PRO A 94 0.59 21.67 -19.15
C PRO A 94 -0.58 20.71 -18.96
N ILE A 95 -1.60 21.14 -18.21
CA ILE A 95 -2.82 20.36 -18.08
C ILE A 95 -3.76 20.75 -19.20
N PRO A 96 -4.17 19.80 -20.07
CA PRO A 96 -5.22 20.07 -21.05
C PRO A 96 -6.50 20.55 -20.37
N ARG A 97 -7.11 21.60 -20.93
CA ARG A 97 -8.31 22.20 -20.32
C ARG A 97 -9.47 22.23 -21.31
N ASN A 98 -10.64 22.01 -20.78
CA ASN A 98 -11.90 22.23 -21.47
C ASN A 98 -12.20 23.74 -21.59
N LYS A 99 -13.24 24.10 -22.36
CA LYS A 99 -13.66 25.48 -22.53
C LYS A 99 -14.11 26.16 -21.20
N ASP A 100 -14.58 25.36 -20.25
CA ASP A 100 -14.98 25.81 -18.90
C ASP A 100 -13.81 25.92 -17.91
N GLY A 101 -12.58 25.66 -18.37
CA GLY A 101 -11.36 25.69 -17.56
C GLY A 101 -11.09 24.43 -16.73
N SER A 102 -11.99 23.45 -16.73
CA SER A 102 -11.77 22.16 -16.09
C SER A 102 -10.71 21.30 -16.81
N ILE A 103 -10.19 20.26 -16.12
CA ILE A 103 -9.22 19.31 -16.74
C ILE A 103 -9.90 18.58 -17.90
N ALA A 104 -9.27 18.60 -19.07
CA ALA A 104 -9.66 17.76 -20.21
C ALA A 104 -9.03 16.37 -20.03
N TRP A 105 -9.73 15.48 -19.36
CA TRP A 105 -9.30 14.12 -19.04
C TRP A 105 -9.04 13.31 -20.31
N GLN A 106 -7.90 12.62 -20.34
CA GLN A 106 -7.52 11.69 -21.40
C GLN A 106 -7.80 10.24 -20.96
N PRO A 107 -7.97 9.29 -21.90
CA PRO A 107 -8.26 7.90 -21.59
C PRO A 107 -7.34 7.27 -20.53
N PRO A 108 -6.00 7.41 -20.56
CA PRO A 108 -5.13 6.78 -19.56
C PRO A 108 -5.38 7.26 -18.12
N GLN A 109 -5.77 8.53 -17.96
CA GLN A 109 -6.06 9.09 -16.64
C GLN A 109 -7.42 8.61 -16.10
N LEU A 110 -8.42 8.54 -16.98
CA LEU A 110 -9.74 8.01 -16.62
C LEU A 110 -9.65 6.53 -16.24
N GLU A 111 -8.94 5.74 -17.06
CA GLU A 111 -8.69 4.33 -16.76
C GLU A 111 -7.96 4.12 -15.42
N ALA A 112 -7.02 5.01 -15.08
CA ALA A 112 -6.32 4.97 -13.80
C ALA A 112 -7.28 5.19 -12.63
N ILE A 113 -8.17 6.19 -12.73
CA ILE A 113 -9.19 6.47 -11.70
C ILE A 113 -10.15 5.30 -11.57
N ASP A 114 -10.68 4.81 -12.68
CA ASP A 114 -11.64 3.70 -12.71
C ASP A 114 -11.02 2.41 -12.15
N LYS A 115 -9.76 2.14 -12.47
CA LYS A 115 -9.02 0.99 -11.97
C LYS A 115 -8.87 1.04 -10.45
N VAL A 116 -8.51 2.20 -9.88
CA VAL A 116 -8.44 2.37 -8.42
C VAL A 116 -9.81 2.20 -7.79
N LYS A 117 -10.86 2.86 -8.33
CA LYS A 117 -12.23 2.71 -7.84
C LYS A 117 -12.70 1.26 -7.89
N LYS A 118 -12.37 0.51 -8.94
CA LYS A 118 -12.67 -0.91 -9.06
C LYS A 118 -12.00 -1.75 -7.97
N TYR A 119 -10.73 -1.49 -7.65
CA TYR A 119 -10.07 -2.15 -6.51
C TYR A 119 -10.77 -1.84 -5.19
N MET A 120 -11.25 -0.61 -5.01
CA MET A 120 -11.93 -0.21 -3.78
C MET A 120 -13.35 -0.76 -3.65
N THR A 121 -13.98 -1.21 -4.74
CA THR A 121 -15.30 -1.85 -4.74
C THR A 121 -15.26 -3.36 -4.46
N ASP A 122 -14.07 -3.97 -4.50
CA ASP A 122 -13.89 -5.38 -4.18
C ASP A 122 -13.80 -5.55 -2.64
N PRO A 123 -14.83 -6.11 -1.98
CA PRO A 123 -14.84 -6.22 -0.53
C PRO A 123 -13.75 -7.14 0.01
N ASP A 124 -13.43 -8.20 -0.73
CA ASP A 124 -12.44 -9.21 -0.32
C ASP A 124 -11.03 -8.74 -0.66
N GLY A 125 -10.86 -8.02 -1.77
CA GLY A 125 -9.58 -7.43 -2.19
C GLY A 125 -9.05 -6.34 -1.27
N MET A 126 -9.90 -5.76 -0.42
CA MET A 126 -9.54 -4.72 0.54
C MET A 126 -9.35 -5.25 1.98
N ILE A 127 -9.20 -6.57 2.17
CA ILE A 127 -8.90 -7.16 3.48
C ILE A 127 -7.43 -7.55 3.53
N LEU A 128 -6.71 -7.02 4.52
CA LEU A 128 -5.34 -7.40 4.84
C LEU A 128 -5.35 -8.31 6.06
N ALA A 129 -4.71 -9.48 5.95
CA ALA A 129 -4.65 -10.43 7.04
C ALA A 129 -3.76 -9.92 8.20
N HIS A 130 -4.05 -10.37 9.40
CA HIS A 130 -3.13 -10.18 10.52
C HIS A 130 -1.89 -11.06 10.33
N PRO A 131 -0.69 -10.54 10.65
CA PRO A 131 0.52 -11.34 10.61
C PRO A 131 0.48 -12.45 11.68
N ASP A 132 0.75 -13.68 11.27
CA ASP A 132 1.07 -14.76 12.20
C ASP A 132 2.57 -14.75 12.48
N TRP A 133 2.95 -14.38 13.69
CA TRP A 133 4.35 -14.23 14.09
C TRP A 133 5.09 -15.57 14.23
N THR A 134 4.42 -16.70 14.08
CA THR A 134 5.04 -18.04 14.08
C THR A 134 5.42 -18.51 12.69
N LEU A 135 4.83 -17.92 11.64
CA LEU A 135 5.09 -18.27 10.25
C LEU A 135 6.13 -17.34 9.62
N PRO A 136 6.92 -17.85 8.65
CA PRO A 136 7.83 -17.01 7.88
C PRO A 136 7.08 -16.05 6.97
N PHE A 137 7.70 -14.92 6.67
CA PHE A 137 7.19 -13.95 5.70
C PHE A 137 7.78 -14.20 4.31
N GLU A 138 6.99 -13.92 3.27
CA GLU A 138 7.47 -13.81 1.90
C GLU A 138 7.25 -12.38 1.40
N ILE A 139 8.24 -11.84 0.70
CA ILE A 139 8.20 -10.52 0.08
C ILE A 139 8.24 -10.72 -1.42
N HIS A 140 7.14 -10.44 -2.10
CA HIS A 140 7.08 -10.44 -3.57
C HIS A 140 7.44 -9.06 -4.07
N CYS A 141 8.54 -8.94 -4.81
CA CYS A 141 9.01 -7.67 -5.37
C CYS A 141 8.82 -7.65 -6.87
N ASP A 142 8.45 -6.49 -7.38
CA ASP A 142 8.27 -6.22 -8.79
C ASP A 142 8.74 -4.78 -9.10
N ALA A 143 9.32 -4.58 -10.26
CA ALA A 143 9.78 -3.28 -10.72
C ALA A 143 9.31 -2.99 -12.14
N SER A 144 8.77 -1.80 -12.34
CA SER A 144 8.46 -1.26 -13.64
C SER A 144 9.14 0.10 -13.82
N ARG A 145 9.09 0.65 -15.02
CA ARG A 145 9.58 2.02 -15.25
C ARG A 145 8.72 3.09 -14.57
N ALA A 146 7.51 2.76 -14.15
CA ALA A 146 6.62 3.66 -13.45
C ALA A 146 6.85 3.67 -11.92
N GLY A 147 7.23 2.52 -11.34
CA GLY A 147 7.37 2.39 -9.90
C GLY A 147 7.93 1.05 -9.47
N LEU A 148 8.18 0.95 -8.17
CA LEU A 148 8.49 -0.28 -7.46
C LEU A 148 7.26 -0.75 -6.71
N GLY A 149 6.99 -2.04 -6.75
CA GLY A 149 5.94 -2.72 -6.03
C GLY A 149 6.48 -3.78 -5.10
N ALA A 150 5.82 -3.96 -3.97
CA ALA A 150 6.12 -5.07 -3.07
C ALA A 150 4.85 -5.53 -2.35
N THR A 151 4.73 -6.84 -2.15
CA THR A 151 3.65 -7.44 -1.37
C THR A 151 4.26 -8.29 -0.27
N LEU A 152 3.85 -8.03 0.96
CA LEU A 152 4.20 -8.87 2.11
C LEU A 152 3.09 -9.89 2.29
N VAL A 153 3.46 -11.16 2.26
CA VAL A 153 2.52 -12.28 2.38
C VAL A 153 3.00 -13.32 3.37
N GLN A 154 2.09 -14.20 3.77
CA GLN A 154 2.39 -15.43 4.51
C GLN A 154 1.64 -16.60 3.89
N LYS A 155 2.30 -17.75 3.77
CA LYS A 155 1.68 -19.01 3.36
C LYS A 155 1.10 -19.70 4.58
N THR A 156 -0.20 -19.95 4.52
CA THR A 156 -0.94 -20.70 5.53
C THR A 156 -1.49 -22.00 4.94
N ALA A 157 -2.05 -22.87 5.77
CA ALA A 157 -2.72 -24.08 5.31
C ALA A 157 -3.93 -23.78 4.39
N GLU A 158 -4.53 -22.60 4.54
CA GLU A 158 -5.69 -22.13 3.77
C GLU A 158 -5.29 -21.42 2.46
N GLY A 159 -3.99 -21.16 2.25
CA GLY A 159 -3.46 -20.45 1.10
C GLY A 159 -2.59 -19.26 1.46
N GLU A 160 -2.27 -18.45 0.47
CA GLU A 160 -1.49 -17.23 0.65
C GLU A 160 -2.37 -16.11 1.21
N LYS A 161 -1.92 -15.48 2.30
CA LYS A 161 -2.58 -14.35 2.94
C LYS A 161 -1.75 -13.09 2.78
N VAL A 162 -2.36 -12.04 2.24
CA VAL A 162 -1.71 -10.75 2.06
C VAL A 162 -1.75 -9.96 3.37
N ILE A 163 -0.58 -9.53 3.83
CA ILE A 163 -0.41 -8.69 5.02
C ILE A 163 -0.34 -7.21 4.64
N TYR A 164 0.34 -6.89 3.52
CA TYR A 164 0.55 -5.50 3.13
C TYR A 164 0.93 -5.37 1.65
N PHE A 165 0.33 -4.40 0.96
CA PHE A 165 0.82 -3.93 -0.33
C PHE A 165 1.61 -2.64 -0.15
N ALA A 166 2.75 -2.53 -0.82
CA ALA A 166 3.53 -1.31 -0.87
C ALA A 166 3.89 -0.97 -2.32
N SER A 167 3.94 0.30 -2.63
CA SER A 167 4.40 0.78 -3.93
C SER A 167 4.96 2.19 -3.84
N VAL A 168 5.93 2.53 -4.68
CA VAL A 168 6.52 3.86 -4.78
C VAL A 168 6.81 4.20 -6.23
N GLY A 169 6.51 5.44 -6.65
CA GLY A 169 6.85 5.92 -7.97
C GLY A 169 8.35 6.20 -8.11
N LEU A 170 8.90 5.95 -9.29
CA LEU A 170 10.30 6.27 -9.60
C LEU A 170 10.47 7.73 -9.97
N THR A 171 11.60 8.31 -9.57
CA THR A 171 12.07 9.59 -10.07
C THR A 171 12.45 9.48 -11.55
N GLU A 172 12.52 10.59 -12.26
CA GLU A 172 12.91 10.60 -13.69
C GLU A 172 14.29 9.96 -13.91
N LYS A 173 15.26 10.24 -13.04
CA LYS A 173 16.58 9.61 -13.07
C LYS A 173 16.51 8.09 -12.90
N GLN A 174 15.73 7.61 -11.94
CA GLN A 174 15.58 6.18 -11.69
C GLN A 174 14.91 5.43 -12.86
N ARG A 175 13.99 6.08 -13.56
CA ARG A 175 13.32 5.50 -14.76
C ARG A 175 14.27 5.14 -15.89
N THR A 176 15.49 5.72 -15.91
CA THR A 176 16.51 5.42 -16.90
C THR A 176 17.41 4.23 -16.54
N TYR A 177 17.26 3.69 -15.33
CA TYR A 177 18.07 2.55 -14.88
C TYR A 177 17.73 1.27 -15.66
N PRO A 178 18.72 0.40 -15.88
CA PRO A 178 18.49 -0.92 -16.47
C PRO A 178 17.51 -1.75 -15.61
N ALA A 179 16.78 -2.67 -16.23
CA ALA A 179 15.78 -3.48 -15.56
C ALA A 179 16.34 -4.24 -14.33
N HIS A 180 17.53 -4.82 -14.44
CA HIS A 180 18.13 -5.55 -13.34
C HIS A 180 18.50 -4.67 -12.13
N GLU A 181 18.83 -3.39 -12.36
CA GLU A 181 19.05 -2.43 -11.28
C GLU A 181 17.73 -2.03 -10.61
N LEU A 182 16.66 -1.86 -11.38
CA LEU A 182 15.32 -1.58 -10.85
C LEU A 182 14.82 -2.74 -9.99
N GLU A 183 15.03 -3.99 -10.43
CA GLU A 183 14.69 -5.19 -9.65
C GLU A 183 15.46 -5.27 -8.34
N ALA A 184 16.78 -5.03 -8.38
CA ALA A 184 17.59 -4.98 -7.17
C ALA A 184 17.15 -3.85 -6.21
N MET A 185 16.82 -2.69 -6.78
CA MET A 185 16.31 -1.55 -6.02
C MET A 185 14.94 -1.85 -5.40
N ALA A 186 14.06 -2.60 -6.09
CA ALA A 186 12.78 -3.03 -5.56
C ALA A 186 12.94 -3.95 -4.35
N ALA A 187 13.85 -4.91 -4.41
CA ALA A 187 14.14 -5.82 -3.30
C ALA A 187 14.71 -5.07 -2.08
N ASP A 188 15.70 -4.20 -2.26
CA ASP A 188 16.28 -3.37 -1.18
C ASP A 188 15.21 -2.46 -0.55
N TRP A 189 14.42 -1.79 -1.38
CA TRP A 189 13.35 -0.91 -0.91
C TRP A 189 12.26 -1.68 -0.15
N ALA A 190 11.87 -2.88 -0.63
CA ALA A 190 10.88 -3.71 0.01
C ALA A 190 11.33 -4.20 1.39
N VAL A 191 12.59 -4.64 1.53
CA VAL A 191 13.19 -5.03 2.82
C VAL A 191 13.15 -3.86 3.81
N LYS A 192 13.53 -2.65 3.36
CA LYS A 192 13.47 -1.45 4.19
C LYS A 192 12.04 -1.09 4.59
N THR A 193 11.10 -1.21 3.67
CA THR A 193 9.68 -0.90 3.90
C THR A 193 9.04 -1.86 4.90
N PHE A 194 9.33 -3.15 4.78
CA PHE A 194 8.75 -4.18 5.65
C PHE A 194 9.62 -4.51 6.87
N ARG A 195 10.64 -3.71 7.16
CA ARG A 195 11.58 -3.96 8.25
C ARG A 195 10.88 -4.23 9.59
N SER A 196 9.80 -3.53 9.92
CA SER A 196 9.04 -3.74 11.17
C SER A 196 8.42 -5.12 11.30
N TYR A 197 8.16 -5.81 10.20
CA TYR A 197 7.63 -7.17 10.17
C TYR A 197 8.71 -8.23 10.19
N ILE A 198 9.82 -8.02 9.47
CA ILE A 198 10.83 -9.04 9.17
C ILE A 198 12.07 -8.96 10.06
N TYR A 199 12.27 -7.88 10.82
CA TYR A 199 13.46 -7.71 11.63
C TYR A 199 13.62 -8.83 12.66
N GLY A 200 14.79 -9.52 12.63
CA GLY A 200 15.09 -10.65 13.49
C GLY A 200 14.34 -11.94 13.18
N ARG A 201 13.75 -12.05 11.97
CA ARG A 201 12.97 -13.21 11.52
C ARG A 201 13.46 -13.73 10.18
N HIS A 202 13.21 -15.01 9.92
CA HIS A 202 13.41 -15.57 8.59
C HIS A 202 12.32 -15.06 7.64
N PHE A 203 12.74 -14.63 6.46
CA PHE A 203 11.85 -14.25 5.37
C PHE A 203 12.47 -14.64 4.02
N THR A 204 11.64 -14.75 3.00
CA THR A 204 12.05 -15.08 1.64
C THR A 204 11.68 -13.94 0.70
N ILE A 205 12.60 -13.57 -0.20
CA ILE A 205 12.29 -12.62 -1.30
C ILE A 205 11.96 -13.44 -2.55
N ILE A 206 10.79 -13.18 -3.12
CA ILE A 206 10.33 -13.75 -4.38
C ILE A 206 10.47 -12.67 -5.47
N THR A 207 11.29 -12.98 -6.46
CA THR A 207 11.53 -12.11 -7.62
C THR A 207 11.65 -12.95 -8.88
N ASP A 208 11.27 -12.41 -10.02
CA ASP A 208 11.49 -13.02 -11.33
C ASP A 208 12.89 -12.74 -11.90
N SER A 209 13.63 -11.77 -11.31
CA SER A 209 14.98 -11.39 -11.71
C SER A 209 15.98 -12.52 -11.53
N ARG A 210 16.43 -13.11 -12.65
CA ARG A 210 17.50 -14.12 -12.65
C ARG A 210 18.82 -13.56 -12.15
N ALA A 211 19.12 -12.30 -12.49
CA ALA A 211 20.36 -11.63 -12.06
C ALA A 211 20.42 -11.47 -10.54
N LEU A 212 19.30 -11.08 -9.92
CA LEU A 212 19.22 -10.92 -8.46
C LEU A 212 19.35 -12.28 -7.75
N LYS A 213 18.67 -13.31 -8.26
CA LYS A 213 18.80 -14.69 -7.73
C LYS A 213 20.24 -15.20 -7.78
N TRP A 214 20.93 -14.97 -8.90
CA TRP A 214 22.34 -15.37 -9.05
C TRP A 214 23.27 -14.59 -8.09
N LEU A 215 23.07 -13.28 -7.94
CA LEU A 215 23.87 -12.45 -7.05
C LEU A 215 23.76 -12.93 -5.59
N MET A 216 22.54 -13.13 -5.11
CA MET A 216 22.28 -13.59 -3.74
C MET A 216 22.76 -15.03 -3.47
N SER A 217 22.79 -15.90 -4.48
CA SER A 217 23.31 -17.26 -4.33
C SER A 217 24.84 -17.31 -4.18
N ARG A 218 25.57 -16.34 -4.73
CA ARG A 218 27.04 -16.28 -4.61
C ARG A 218 27.49 -15.84 -3.22
N ASP A 219 26.80 -14.89 -2.60
CA ASP A 219 27.14 -14.41 -1.26
C ASP A 219 26.92 -15.51 -0.19
N ALA A 220 25.95 -16.39 -0.40
CA ALA A 220 25.74 -17.56 0.46
C ALA A 220 26.88 -18.60 0.34
N ALA A 221 27.52 -18.73 -0.83
CA ALA A 221 28.63 -19.66 -1.07
C ALA A 221 29.99 -19.14 -0.59
N THR A 222 30.13 -17.80 -0.41
CA THR A 222 31.37 -17.18 0.10
C THR A 222 31.36 -16.95 1.60
N ALA A 223 30.25 -17.17 2.28
CA ALA A 223 30.08 -17.01 3.74
C ALA A 223 30.17 -18.34 4.52
N SER A 224 30.56 -19.44 3.85
CA SER A 224 30.77 -20.79 4.47
C SER A 224 32.30 -21.15 4.52
#